data_1333e09a38c46c53cfb83336577c02ac
#
_entry.id   1333e09a38c46c53cfb83336577c02ac
#
_cell.length_a   1.000
_cell.length_b   1.000
_cell.length_c   1.000
_cell.angle_alpha   90.00
_cell.angle_beta   90.00
_cell.angle_gamma   90.00
#
_symmetry.space_group_name_H-M   'P 1'
#
loop_
_entity.id
_entity.type
_entity.pdbx_description
1 polymer ?
#
loop_
_entity_poly.entity_id
_entity_poly.type
_entity_poly.pdbx_seq_one_letter_code
_entity_poly.pdbx_strand_id
1 'polypeptide(L)'
;MTTNLENGRQYIGKKIFKNTNNKKLGKKELTSLPTQRGRTPTKKKVITESNWKTYYGSADEVKEWTKTVPLEKLQRIVLRLCLSSKELTYYETKYLFEYDVLSDDKRWVNSNILGKFFPKDLATQV
;
A
#
# COMPACT_ATOMS: atom_id res chain seq x y z
N MET A 1 6.61 -7.08 -2.17
CA MET A 1 8.02 -6.67 -2.08
C MET A 1 8.55 -6.32 -3.47
N THR A 2 9.15 -5.17 -3.58
CA THR A 2 9.76 -4.69 -4.83
C THR A 2 11.28 -4.76 -4.69
N THR A 3 11.95 -5.31 -5.69
CA THR A 3 13.41 -5.43 -5.72
C THR A 3 13.94 -4.74 -6.96
N ASN A 4 14.93 -3.87 -6.77
CA ASN A 4 15.69 -3.29 -7.87
C ASN A 4 16.87 -4.22 -8.17
N LEU A 5 16.80 -4.93 -9.29
CA LEU A 5 17.82 -5.92 -9.66
C LEU A 5 19.15 -5.28 -10.06
N GLU A 6 19.19 -3.98 -10.33
CA GLU A 6 20.44 -3.29 -10.67
C GLU A 6 21.32 -3.04 -9.45
N ASN A 7 20.74 -2.77 -8.28
CA ASN A 7 21.51 -2.45 -7.07
C ASN A 7 21.17 -3.34 -5.87
N GLY A 8 20.20 -4.26 -6.00
CA GLY A 8 19.80 -5.16 -4.93
C GLY A 8 18.95 -4.54 -3.84
N ARG A 9 18.59 -3.27 -3.94
CA ARG A 9 17.76 -2.61 -2.93
C ARG A 9 16.32 -3.09 -3.02
N GLN A 10 15.68 -3.19 -1.87
CA GLN A 10 14.35 -3.77 -1.73
C GLN A 10 13.41 -2.87 -0.92
N TYR A 11 12.13 -3.03 -1.15
CA TYR A 11 11.07 -2.30 -0.46
C TYR A 11 9.90 -3.23 -0.16
N ILE A 12 9.39 -3.18 1.06
CA ILE A 12 8.16 -3.87 1.46
C ILE A 12 7.07 -2.82 1.67
N GLY A 13 5.94 -3.01 1.02
CA GLY A 13 4.78 -2.13 1.16
C GLY A 13 3.49 -2.90 1.00
N LYS A 14 2.39 -2.20 1.17
CA LYS A 14 1.05 -2.76 0.99
C LYS A 14 0.33 -2.01 -0.12
N LYS A 15 -0.63 -2.69 -0.75
CA LYS A 15 -1.51 -2.07 -1.73
C LYS A 15 -2.87 -2.77 -1.73
N ILE A 16 -3.92 -1.99 -1.69
CA ILE A 16 -5.27 -2.50 -1.85
C ILE A 16 -5.57 -2.71 -3.33
N PHE A 17 -6.34 -3.75 -3.66
CA PHE A 17 -6.73 -4.03 -5.04
C PHE A 17 -7.91 -3.18 -5.49
N LYS A 18 -8.82 -2.86 -4.57
CA LYS A 18 -10.04 -2.11 -4.87
C LYS A 18 -10.19 -0.97 -3.89
N ASN A 19 -10.55 0.19 -4.41
CA ASN A 19 -10.89 1.36 -3.61
C ASN A 19 -12.41 1.37 -3.38
N THR A 20 -12.82 1.70 -2.15
CA THR A 20 -14.22 1.91 -1.82
C THR A 20 -14.41 3.37 -1.45
N ASN A 21 -15.22 4.08 -2.22
CA ASN A 21 -15.51 5.49 -2.02
C ASN A 21 -17.01 5.70 -1.88
N ASN A 22 -17.42 6.67 -1.05
CA ASN A 22 -18.79 7.12 -0.99
C ASN A 22 -18.96 8.25 -1.99
N LYS A 23 -19.92 8.07 -2.90
CA LYS A 23 -20.24 9.06 -3.93
C LYS A 23 -21.60 9.67 -3.64
N LYS A 24 -21.69 11.02 -3.65
CA LYS A 24 -22.97 11.68 -3.47
C LYS A 24 -23.92 11.29 -4.59
N LEU A 25 -25.14 10.89 -4.25
CA LEU A 25 -26.16 10.53 -5.23
C LEU A 25 -26.62 11.77 -5.99
N GLY A 26 -26.71 11.65 -7.31
CA GLY A 26 -27.28 12.68 -8.15
C GLY A 26 -28.82 12.77 -7.97
N LYS A 27 -29.40 13.90 -8.33
CA LYS A 27 -30.84 14.13 -8.23
C LYS A 27 -31.65 13.03 -8.93
N LYS A 28 -31.21 12.59 -10.10
CA LYS A 28 -31.89 11.54 -10.87
C LYS A 28 -31.85 10.19 -10.15
N GLU A 29 -30.73 9.87 -9.51
CA GLU A 29 -30.58 8.64 -8.74
C GLU A 29 -31.46 8.65 -7.49
N LEU A 30 -31.56 9.78 -6.82
CA LEU A 30 -32.41 9.94 -5.64
C LEU A 30 -33.91 9.75 -5.95
N THR A 31 -34.36 10.22 -7.12
CA THR A 31 -35.77 10.07 -7.54
C THR A 31 -36.09 8.65 -8.00
N SER A 32 -35.11 7.87 -8.41
CA SER A 32 -35.31 6.48 -8.86
C SER A 32 -35.28 5.47 -7.71
N LEU A 33 -34.89 5.88 -6.52
CA LEU A 33 -34.84 4.99 -5.36
C LEU A 33 -36.25 4.66 -4.85
N PRO A 34 -36.50 3.40 -4.41
CA PRO A 34 -37.78 3.07 -3.81
C PRO A 34 -37.99 3.84 -2.51
N THR A 35 -39.23 4.22 -2.26
CA THR A 35 -39.60 4.89 -1.02
C THR A 35 -39.39 3.95 0.15
N GLN A 36 -38.56 4.35 1.12
CA GLN A 36 -38.28 3.59 2.33
C GLN A 36 -38.70 4.37 3.56
N ARG A 37 -39.05 3.62 4.62
CA ARG A 37 -39.25 4.23 5.93
C ARG A 37 -37.88 4.71 6.43
N GLY A 38 -37.81 5.98 6.82
CA GLY A 38 -36.60 6.56 7.35
C GLY A 38 -35.90 7.49 6.36
N ARG A 39 -34.63 7.71 6.63
CA ARG A 39 -33.83 8.69 5.88
C ARG A 39 -33.44 8.16 4.50
N THR A 40 -33.69 8.93 3.46
CA THR A 40 -33.25 8.62 2.10
C THR A 40 -31.72 8.65 2.03
N PRO A 41 -31.07 7.60 1.50
CA PRO A 41 -29.62 7.62 1.32
C PRO A 41 -29.21 8.74 0.36
N THR A 42 -28.21 9.52 0.75
CA THR A 42 -27.66 10.60 -0.08
C THR A 42 -26.33 10.21 -0.73
N LYS A 43 -25.74 9.08 -0.32
CA LYS A 43 -24.46 8.59 -0.83
C LYS A 43 -24.56 7.13 -1.18
N LYS A 44 -23.83 6.72 -2.21
CA LYS A 44 -23.69 5.31 -2.56
C LYS A 44 -22.23 4.91 -2.48
N LYS A 45 -21.99 3.64 -2.17
CA LYS A 45 -20.67 3.04 -2.18
C LYS A 45 -20.24 2.76 -3.62
N VAL A 46 -19.07 3.23 -4.00
CA VAL A 46 -18.49 2.97 -5.31
C VAL A 46 -17.21 2.19 -5.10
N ILE A 47 -17.12 1.02 -5.73
CA ILE A 47 -15.95 0.15 -5.69
C ILE A 47 -15.23 0.26 -7.03
N THR A 48 -13.98 0.69 -7.01
CA THR A 48 -13.15 0.82 -8.20
C THR A 48 -11.86 0.07 -8.01
N GLU A 49 -11.31 -0.47 -9.11
CA GLU A 49 -9.99 -1.09 -9.07
C GLU A 49 -8.93 -0.03 -8.79
N SER A 50 -7.98 -0.33 -7.89
CA SER A 50 -6.85 0.54 -7.62
C SER A 50 -5.79 0.41 -8.73
N ASN A 51 -4.72 1.22 -8.66
CA ASN A 51 -3.61 1.15 -9.61
C ASN A 51 -2.57 0.08 -9.22
N TRP A 52 -2.98 -0.99 -8.54
CA TRP A 52 -2.07 -2.02 -8.03
C TRP A 52 -1.22 -2.68 -9.13
N LYS A 53 -1.73 -2.76 -10.36
CA LYS A 53 -1.01 -3.38 -11.48
C LYS A 53 0.26 -2.62 -11.87
N THR A 54 0.24 -1.29 -11.70
CA THR A 54 1.37 -0.41 -12.05
C THR A 54 2.07 0.16 -10.82
N TYR A 55 1.63 -0.23 -9.63
CA TYR A 55 2.16 0.28 -8.37
C TYR A 55 3.35 -0.56 -7.91
N TYR A 56 4.48 0.09 -7.65
CA TYR A 56 5.72 -0.55 -7.19
C TYR A 56 6.04 -0.23 -5.74
N GLY A 57 5.56 0.88 -5.22
CA GLY A 57 5.76 1.30 -3.84
C GLY A 57 5.51 2.78 -3.66
N SER A 58 5.30 3.20 -2.41
CA SER A 58 5.01 4.60 -2.07
C SER A 58 6.27 5.42 -1.76
N ALA A 59 7.41 4.78 -1.51
CA ALA A 59 8.64 5.48 -1.22
C ALA A 59 9.14 6.26 -2.44
N ASP A 60 9.72 7.44 -2.21
CA ASP A 60 10.22 8.30 -3.28
C ASP A 60 11.31 7.62 -4.12
N GLU A 61 12.19 6.86 -3.48
CA GLU A 61 13.22 6.08 -4.18
C GLU A 61 12.60 5.07 -5.14
N VAL A 62 11.55 4.36 -4.71
CA VAL A 62 10.85 3.37 -5.55
C VAL A 62 10.15 4.04 -6.72
N LYS A 63 9.55 5.20 -6.49
CA LYS A 63 8.94 5.98 -7.57
C LYS A 63 9.98 6.43 -8.59
N GLU A 64 11.16 6.80 -8.14
CA GLU A 64 12.26 7.17 -9.03
C GLU A 64 12.72 5.98 -9.88
N TRP A 65 12.79 4.77 -9.30
CA TRP A 65 13.12 3.56 -10.05
C TRP A 65 12.19 3.34 -11.25
N THR A 66 10.90 3.62 -11.08
CA THR A 66 9.93 3.42 -12.17
C THR A 66 10.18 4.35 -13.36
N LYS A 67 10.93 5.43 -13.15
CA LYS A 67 11.29 6.40 -14.18
C LYS A 67 12.67 6.15 -14.80
N THR A 68 13.60 5.66 -14.00
CA THR A 68 15.02 5.59 -14.38
C THR A 68 15.53 4.18 -14.64
N VAL A 69 14.87 3.16 -14.07
CA VAL A 69 15.27 1.74 -14.20
C VAL A 69 14.35 1.04 -15.18
N PRO A 70 14.87 0.23 -16.12
CA PRO A 70 14.00 -0.59 -16.98
C PRO A 70 13.08 -1.47 -16.14
N LEU A 71 11.80 -1.53 -16.50
CA LEU A 71 10.81 -2.30 -15.73
C LEU A 71 11.17 -3.78 -15.59
N GLU A 72 11.87 -4.35 -16.55
CA GLU A 72 12.37 -5.72 -16.50
C GLU A 72 13.40 -5.95 -15.37
N LYS A 73 14.01 -4.88 -14.85
CA LYS A 73 14.94 -4.90 -13.73
C LYS A 73 14.27 -4.60 -12.39
N LEU A 74 12.97 -4.35 -12.39
CA LEU A 74 12.18 -4.17 -11.17
C LEU A 74 11.32 -5.41 -10.96
N GLN A 75 11.63 -6.18 -9.93
CA GLN A 75 10.89 -7.39 -9.58
C GLN A 75 9.87 -7.07 -8.49
N ARG A 76 8.63 -7.54 -8.69
CA ARG A 76 7.60 -7.46 -7.65
C ARG A 76 7.19 -8.86 -7.24
N ILE A 77 7.14 -9.09 -5.93
CA ILE A 77 6.69 -10.36 -5.36
C ILE A 77 5.57 -10.06 -4.37
N VAL A 78 4.46 -10.77 -4.53
CA VAL A 78 3.36 -10.72 -3.56
C VAL A 78 3.73 -11.64 -2.41
N LEU A 79 3.93 -11.05 -1.22
CA LEU A 79 4.28 -11.83 -0.03
C LEU A 79 3.03 -12.48 0.58
N ARG A 80 1.89 -11.80 0.51
CA ARG A 80 0.63 -12.32 1.04
C ARG A 80 -0.56 -11.58 0.47
N LEU A 81 -1.64 -12.32 0.21
CA LEU A 81 -2.94 -11.76 -0.13
C LEU A 81 -3.78 -11.69 1.14
N CYS A 82 -4.45 -10.57 1.36
CA CYS A 82 -5.22 -10.29 2.56
C CYS A 82 -6.69 -10.00 2.23
N LEU A 83 -7.59 -10.32 3.17
CA LEU A 83 -9.03 -10.17 2.97
C LEU A 83 -9.58 -8.84 3.51
N SER A 84 -8.81 -8.10 4.30
CA SER A 84 -9.23 -6.83 4.87
C SER A 84 -8.06 -5.86 4.97
N SER A 85 -8.36 -4.56 5.08
CA SER A 85 -7.34 -3.54 5.27
C SER A 85 -6.57 -3.72 6.58
N LYS A 86 -7.27 -4.17 7.62
CA LYS A 86 -6.65 -4.42 8.92
C LYS A 86 -5.65 -5.58 8.84
N GLU A 87 -6.03 -6.67 8.19
CA GLU A 87 -5.16 -7.81 7.94
C GLU A 87 -3.96 -7.42 7.09
N LEU A 88 -4.19 -6.60 6.07
CA LEU A 88 -3.13 -6.09 5.20
C LEU A 88 -2.08 -5.32 5.99
N THR A 89 -2.50 -4.42 6.87
CA THR A 89 -1.60 -3.65 7.74
C THR A 89 -0.88 -4.55 8.73
N TYR A 90 -1.56 -5.54 9.29
CA TYR A 90 -0.97 -6.51 10.21
C TYR A 90 0.18 -7.27 9.54
N TYR A 91 -0.05 -7.83 8.36
CA TYR A 91 0.99 -8.61 7.67
C TYR A 91 2.10 -7.76 7.08
N GLU A 92 1.81 -6.56 6.62
CA GLU A 92 2.87 -5.62 6.22
C GLU A 92 3.81 -5.38 7.40
N THR A 93 3.25 -5.04 8.56
CA THR A 93 4.03 -4.77 9.77
C THR A 93 4.83 -6.00 10.20
N LYS A 94 4.20 -7.16 10.15
CA LYS A 94 4.86 -8.43 10.48
C LYS A 94 6.07 -8.68 9.57
N TYR A 95 5.93 -8.49 8.27
CA TYR A 95 7.04 -8.69 7.33
C TYR A 95 8.13 -7.65 7.49
N LEU A 96 7.78 -6.40 7.83
CA LEU A 96 8.78 -5.37 8.11
C LEU A 96 9.68 -5.78 9.29
N PHE A 97 9.12 -6.40 10.31
CA PHE A 97 9.88 -6.93 11.44
C PHE A 97 10.62 -8.22 11.09
N GLU A 98 9.99 -9.15 10.39
CA GLU A 98 10.61 -10.43 10.02
C GLU A 98 11.84 -10.25 9.13
N TYR A 99 11.76 -9.34 8.16
CA TYR A 99 12.89 -9.04 7.28
C TYR A 99 13.88 -8.06 7.89
N ASP A 100 13.57 -7.54 9.07
CA ASP A 100 14.44 -6.62 9.80
C ASP A 100 14.88 -5.43 8.93
N VAL A 101 13.89 -4.78 8.31
CA VAL A 101 14.15 -3.76 7.28
C VAL A 101 14.89 -2.53 7.78
N LEU A 102 14.90 -2.28 9.09
CA LEU A 102 15.62 -1.15 9.67
C LEU A 102 17.09 -1.45 9.97
N SER A 103 17.52 -2.72 9.83
CA SER A 103 18.87 -3.15 10.18
C SER A 103 19.91 -2.84 9.11
N ASP A 104 19.49 -2.69 7.85
CA ASP A 104 20.38 -2.50 6.72
C ASP A 104 19.80 -1.51 5.72
N ASP A 105 20.24 -0.26 5.81
CA ASP A 105 19.78 0.82 4.93
C ASP A 105 20.36 0.73 3.52
N LYS A 106 21.37 -0.11 3.30
CA LYS A 106 21.91 -0.37 1.96
C LYS A 106 21.02 -1.30 1.17
N ARG A 107 20.38 -2.25 1.86
CA ARG A 107 19.46 -3.21 1.26
C ARG A 107 18.03 -2.68 1.20
N TRP A 108 17.55 -2.05 2.28
CA TRP A 108 16.14 -1.68 2.44
C TRP A 108 15.91 -0.19 2.23
N VAL A 109 14.94 0.12 1.39
CA VAL A 109 14.45 1.49 1.20
C VAL A 109 13.59 1.93 2.37
N ASN A 110 12.92 0.99 3.04
CA ASN A 110 12.05 1.28 4.18
C ASN A 110 12.82 2.00 5.28
N SER A 111 12.35 3.18 5.68
CA SER A 111 13.03 4.04 6.65
C SER A 111 12.40 4.02 8.04
N ASN A 112 11.23 3.41 8.16
CA ASN A 112 10.52 3.33 9.43
C ASN A 112 9.50 2.19 9.40
N ILE A 113 9.01 1.83 10.59
CA ILE A 113 7.90 0.90 10.76
C ILE A 113 6.80 1.64 11.52
N LEU A 114 5.62 1.75 10.91
CA LEU A 114 4.43 2.42 11.46
C LEU A 114 4.64 3.91 11.78
N GLY A 115 5.69 4.55 11.27
CA GLY A 115 6.03 5.91 11.65
C GLY A 115 6.47 6.05 13.12
N LYS A 116 6.75 4.93 13.80
CA LYS A 116 7.12 4.87 15.22
C LYS A 116 8.55 4.40 15.43
N PHE A 117 9.00 3.45 14.64
CA PHE A 117 10.32 2.84 14.78
C PHE A 117 11.20 3.28 13.62
N PHE A 118 12.36 3.85 13.95
CA PHE A 118 13.35 4.32 13.00
C PHE A 118 14.69 3.66 13.30
N PRO A 119 15.62 3.59 12.35
CA PRO A 119 16.95 2.98 12.60
C PRO A 119 17.68 3.61 13.79
N LYS A 120 17.50 4.92 14.01
CA LYS A 120 18.13 5.64 15.14
C LYS A 120 17.61 5.18 16.51
N ASP A 121 16.41 4.58 16.55
CA ASP A 121 15.79 4.09 17.80
C ASP A 121 16.36 2.73 18.18
N LEU A 122 17.01 2.04 17.26
CA LEU A 122 17.63 0.75 17.51
C LEU A 122 19.06 1.00 17.97
N ALA A 123 19.25 1.02 19.28
CA ALA A 123 20.54 1.30 19.86
C ALA A 123 21.58 0.29 19.38
N THR A 124 22.74 0.79 18.93
CA THR A 124 23.87 -0.06 18.61
C THR A 124 24.35 -0.71 19.90
N GLN A 125 24.41 -2.01 19.91
CA GLN A 125 24.97 -2.75 21.04
C GLN A 125 26.47 -2.54 21.07
N VAL A 126 26.95 -2.14 22.19
CA VAL A 126 28.38 -1.88 22.42
C VAL A 126 29.00 -3.06 23.16
#